data_5ed70c7d3a33d7e01da86e5289411fbf
#
_entry.id   5ed70c7d3a33d7e01da86e5289411fbf
#
_cell.length_a   1.000
_cell.length_b   1.000
_cell.length_c   1.000
_cell.angle_alpha   90.00
_cell.angle_beta   90.00
_cell.angle_gamma   90.00
#
_symmetry.space_group_name_H-M   'P 1'
#
loop_
_entity.id
_entity.type
_entity.pdbx_description
1 polymer ?
#
loop_
_entity_poly.entity_id
_entity_poly.type
_entity_poly.pdbx_seq_one_letter_code
_entity_poly.pdbx_strand_id
1 'polypeptide(L)'
;PGNHDTYFKNTNDVNSPDLLLGEYNNITLYQEPTEIMLDREKVLYLPWICGENYDRTMAKIKESDAKTCFGHFEFAGYFLLPGMPNLHGMDTDAFSNFDLVVSGHFHHRHSRGNITYMGNPYEITWSDYKDPRGFAIYDTVERALEYINNPFRIFHKIY
;
A
#
# COMPACT_ATOMS: atom_id res chain seq x y z
N PRO A 1 -5.07 -5.78 -5.26
CA PRO A 1 -4.73 -4.89 -6.38
C PRO A 1 -4.63 -3.43 -5.95
N GLY A 2 -3.80 -2.63 -6.64
CA GLY A 2 -3.75 -1.17 -6.57
C GLY A 2 -4.55 -0.51 -7.70
N ASN A 3 -4.60 0.82 -7.73
CA ASN A 3 -5.39 1.58 -8.71
C ASN A 3 -4.93 1.41 -10.18
N HIS A 4 -3.66 1.08 -10.40
CA HIS A 4 -3.11 0.81 -11.73
C HIS A 4 -3.25 -0.64 -12.18
N ASP A 5 -3.67 -1.53 -11.29
CA ASP A 5 -3.91 -2.93 -11.60
C ASP A 5 -5.31 -3.18 -12.17
N THR A 6 -6.25 -2.27 -11.91
CA THR A 6 -7.65 -2.42 -12.29
C THR A 6 -7.94 -1.85 -13.67
N TYR A 7 -8.76 -2.53 -14.46
CA TYR A 7 -9.18 -2.06 -15.78
C TYR A 7 -10.22 -0.93 -15.68
N PHE A 8 -11.19 -1.07 -14.77
CA PHE A 8 -12.21 -0.07 -14.51
C PHE A 8 -11.91 0.76 -13.28
N LYS A 9 -12.25 2.05 -13.27
CA LYS A 9 -11.97 2.95 -12.15
C LYS A 9 -12.82 2.71 -10.90
N ASN A 10 -13.99 2.13 -11.05
CA ASN A 10 -15.01 2.01 -10.01
C ASN A 10 -15.25 0.59 -9.51
N THR A 11 -14.52 -0.40 -10.02
CA THR A 11 -14.58 -1.80 -9.59
C THR A 11 -13.21 -2.47 -9.73
N ASN A 12 -12.95 -3.48 -8.91
CA ASN A 12 -11.76 -4.32 -8.96
C ASN A 12 -11.99 -5.66 -9.70
N ASP A 13 -13.16 -5.89 -10.30
CA ASP A 13 -13.55 -7.17 -10.91
C ASP A 13 -12.58 -7.65 -11.99
N VAL A 14 -12.02 -6.72 -12.77
CA VAL A 14 -11.04 -7.05 -13.79
C VAL A 14 -9.71 -6.39 -13.40
N ASN A 15 -8.76 -7.18 -12.98
CA ASN A 15 -7.46 -6.69 -12.53
C ASN A 15 -6.31 -7.58 -13.01
N SER A 16 -5.14 -6.98 -13.24
CA SER A 16 -3.98 -7.66 -13.77
C SER A 16 -3.39 -8.75 -12.83
N PRO A 17 -3.35 -8.60 -11.50
CA PRO A 17 -2.93 -9.69 -10.63
C PRO A 17 -3.76 -10.96 -10.80
N ASP A 18 -5.07 -10.84 -10.89
CA ASP A 18 -5.94 -12.01 -11.09
C ASP A 18 -5.72 -12.67 -12.45
N LEU A 19 -5.67 -11.86 -13.51
CA LEU A 19 -5.49 -12.35 -14.87
C LEU A 19 -4.11 -13.00 -15.11
N LEU A 20 -3.07 -12.51 -14.43
CA LEU A 20 -1.70 -12.96 -14.66
C LEU A 20 -1.22 -13.98 -13.62
N LEU A 21 -1.74 -13.95 -12.40
CA LEU A 21 -1.23 -14.71 -11.27
C LEU A 21 -2.24 -15.68 -10.67
N GLY A 22 -3.53 -15.58 -11.04
CA GLY A 22 -4.60 -16.40 -10.46
C GLY A 22 -4.49 -17.90 -10.71
N GLU A 23 -3.72 -18.32 -11.74
CA GLU A 23 -3.49 -19.73 -12.02
C GLU A 23 -2.36 -20.38 -11.18
N TYR A 24 -1.56 -19.59 -10.46
CA TYR A 24 -0.42 -20.09 -9.70
C TYR A 24 -0.81 -20.52 -8.29
N ASN A 25 -0.65 -21.80 -7.97
CA ASN A 25 -1.02 -22.38 -6.66
C ASN A 25 -0.21 -21.86 -5.47
N ASN A 26 0.93 -21.24 -5.71
CA ASN A 26 1.81 -20.67 -4.68
C ASN A 26 1.62 -19.16 -4.49
N ILE A 27 0.63 -18.57 -5.17
CA ILE A 27 0.27 -17.15 -5.06
C ILE A 27 -1.16 -17.06 -4.53
N THR A 28 -1.36 -16.28 -3.48
CA THR A 28 -2.68 -15.97 -2.94
C THR A 28 -3.02 -14.52 -3.22
N LEU A 29 -4.14 -14.28 -3.90
CA LEU A 29 -4.62 -12.95 -4.25
C LEU A 29 -5.75 -12.53 -3.31
N TYR A 30 -5.58 -11.40 -2.66
CA TYR A 30 -6.62 -10.79 -1.83
C TYR A 30 -7.30 -9.67 -2.62
N GLN A 31 -8.44 -9.98 -3.21
CA GLN A 31 -9.24 -9.04 -4.01
C GLN A 31 -10.36 -8.38 -3.20
N GLU A 32 -10.63 -8.93 -2.03
CA GLU A 32 -11.61 -8.43 -1.06
C GLU A 32 -10.92 -8.11 0.28
N PRO A 33 -11.53 -7.24 1.11
CA PRO A 33 -11.03 -6.98 2.46
C PRO A 33 -10.91 -8.28 3.27
N THR A 34 -9.68 -8.70 3.56
CA THR A 34 -9.42 -10.04 4.13
C THR A 34 -8.51 -9.96 5.34
N GLU A 35 -8.94 -10.56 6.45
CA GLU A 35 -8.08 -10.81 7.61
C GLU A 35 -7.36 -12.14 7.46
N ILE A 36 -6.07 -12.13 7.73
CA ILE A 36 -5.27 -13.36 7.81
C ILE A 36 -4.39 -13.35 9.06
N MET A 37 -3.92 -14.52 9.42
CA MET A 37 -2.87 -14.68 10.42
C MET A 37 -1.51 -14.74 9.73
N LEU A 38 -0.64 -13.78 10.02
CA LEU A 38 0.79 -13.86 9.72
C LEU A 38 1.50 -14.26 11.00
N ASP A 39 1.91 -15.52 11.08
CA ASP A 39 2.43 -16.13 12.30
C ASP A 39 1.40 -15.98 13.46
N ARG A 40 1.65 -15.11 14.42
CA ARG A 40 0.77 -14.86 15.57
C ARG A 40 0.00 -13.55 15.49
N GLU A 41 0.24 -12.77 14.47
CA GLU A 41 -0.40 -11.48 14.27
C GLU A 41 -1.55 -11.57 13.27
N LYS A 42 -2.70 -11.01 13.65
CA LYS A 42 -3.81 -10.79 12.73
C LYS A 42 -3.56 -9.51 11.97
N VAL A 43 -3.57 -9.61 10.65
CA VAL A 43 -3.42 -8.47 9.75
C VAL A 43 -4.62 -8.35 8.82
N LEU A 44 -4.98 -7.12 8.43
CA LEU A 44 -6.02 -6.83 7.46
C LEU A 44 -5.39 -6.44 6.13
N TYR A 45 -5.69 -7.20 5.07
CA TYR A 45 -5.37 -6.84 3.70
C TYR A 45 -6.56 -6.17 3.03
N LEU A 46 -6.33 -5.00 2.43
CA LEU A 46 -7.35 -4.24 1.71
C LEU A 46 -6.91 -4.03 0.27
N PRO A 47 -7.76 -4.35 -0.72
CA PRO A 47 -7.53 -3.98 -2.11
C PRO A 47 -7.70 -2.47 -2.28
N TRP A 48 -7.43 -1.95 -3.50
CA TRP A 48 -7.78 -0.59 -3.87
C TRP A 48 -9.24 -0.30 -3.56
N ILE A 49 -9.49 0.78 -2.80
CA ILE A 49 -10.84 1.19 -2.42
C ILE A 49 -11.45 2.03 -3.55
N CYS A 50 -12.52 1.53 -4.13
CA CYS A 50 -13.25 2.16 -5.21
C CYS A 50 -14.74 2.26 -4.87
N GLY A 51 -15.56 2.88 -5.75
CA GLY A 51 -16.97 3.11 -5.47
C GLY A 51 -17.77 1.83 -5.20
N GLU A 52 -17.42 0.75 -5.88
CA GLU A 52 -18.12 -0.54 -5.75
C GLU A 52 -17.85 -1.24 -4.40
N ASN A 53 -16.62 -1.15 -3.87
CA ASN A 53 -16.25 -1.86 -2.64
C ASN A 53 -16.19 -0.97 -1.39
N TYR A 54 -16.47 0.32 -1.51
CA TYR A 54 -16.29 1.31 -0.45
C TYR A 54 -17.01 0.94 0.85
N ASP A 55 -18.32 0.70 0.80
CA ASP A 55 -19.13 0.47 2.00
C ASP A 55 -18.71 -0.81 2.74
N ARG A 56 -18.47 -1.91 2.00
CA ARG A 56 -18.03 -3.17 2.61
C ARG A 56 -16.62 -3.07 3.16
N THR A 57 -15.75 -2.30 2.53
CA THR A 57 -14.39 -2.05 3.02
C THR A 57 -14.39 -1.22 4.30
N MET A 58 -15.18 -0.14 4.35
CA MET A 58 -15.32 0.69 5.55
C MET A 58 -15.94 -0.10 6.72
N ALA A 59 -16.94 -0.94 6.45
CA ALA A 59 -17.50 -1.84 7.45
C ALA A 59 -16.42 -2.80 8.00
N LYS A 60 -15.64 -3.43 7.11
CA LYS A 60 -14.57 -4.34 7.51
C LYS A 60 -13.46 -3.67 8.33
N ILE A 61 -13.06 -2.45 7.97
CA ILE A 61 -12.10 -1.64 8.74
C ILE A 61 -12.62 -1.39 10.15
N LYS A 62 -13.89 -1.03 10.28
CA LYS A 62 -14.52 -0.74 11.57
C LYS A 62 -14.68 -1.96 12.47
N GLU A 63 -14.97 -3.12 11.87
CA GLU A 63 -15.19 -4.38 12.59
C GLU A 63 -13.90 -5.11 12.95
N SER A 64 -12.79 -4.79 12.26
CA SER A 64 -11.51 -5.48 12.42
C SER A 64 -10.88 -5.20 13.79
N ASP A 65 -10.38 -6.24 14.43
CA ASP A 65 -9.54 -6.17 15.61
C ASP A 65 -8.03 -6.31 15.29
N ALA A 66 -7.68 -6.41 13.99
CA ALA A 66 -6.31 -6.40 13.52
C ALA A 66 -5.59 -5.11 13.95
N LYS A 67 -4.29 -5.22 14.26
CA LYS A 67 -3.47 -4.07 14.63
C LYS A 67 -2.63 -3.54 13.47
N THR A 68 -2.46 -4.35 12.44
CA THR A 68 -1.75 -3.96 11.22
C THR A 68 -2.66 -4.10 9.99
N CYS A 69 -2.62 -3.08 9.13
CA CYS A 69 -3.35 -3.06 7.87
C CYS A 69 -2.39 -2.84 6.71
N PHE A 70 -2.53 -3.66 5.66
CA PHE A 70 -1.80 -3.51 4.40
C PHE A 70 -2.76 -3.17 3.27
N GLY A 71 -2.38 -2.23 2.41
CA GLY A 71 -3.21 -1.90 1.27
C GLY A 71 -2.55 -0.95 0.27
N HIS A 72 -3.40 -0.35 -0.57
CA HIS A 72 -2.98 0.60 -1.57
C HIS A 72 -3.93 1.80 -1.51
N PHE A 73 -3.55 2.83 -0.75
CA PHE A 73 -4.45 3.91 -0.37
C PHE A 73 -3.97 5.25 -0.91
N GLU A 74 -4.93 6.14 -1.19
CA GLU A 74 -4.69 7.53 -1.47
C GLU A 74 -5.23 8.38 -0.31
N PHE A 75 -4.34 8.77 0.63
CA PHE A 75 -4.72 9.62 1.74
C PHE A 75 -4.40 11.09 1.49
N ALA A 76 -5.31 11.96 1.93
CA ALA A 76 -5.07 13.41 1.93
C ALA A 76 -3.96 13.78 2.94
N GLY A 77 -3.15 14.79 2.59
CA GLY A 77 -2.07 15.30 3.44
C GLY A 77 -0.76 14.51 3.40
N TYR A 78 -0.71 13.39 2.68
CA TYR A 78 0.52 12.63 2.44
C TYR A 78 1.23 13.10 1.16
N PHE A 79 2.52 12.76 1.00
CA PHE A 79 3.33 13.34 -0.06
C PHE A 79 3.31 12.52 -1.35
N LEU A 80 2.91 13.15 -2.45
CA LEU A 80 3.08 12.64 -3.82
C LEU A 80 4.58 12.56 -4.17
N LEU A 81 5.31 13.63 -3.84
CA LEU A 81 6.75 13.81 -4.00
C LEU A 81 7.28 14.52 -2.75
N PRO A 82 8.60 14.49 -2.46
CA PRO A 82 9.16 15.23 -1.35
C PRO A 82 8.70 16.69 -1.32
N GLY A 83 7.99 17.07 -0.25
CA GLY A 83 7.48 18.43 -0.05
C GLY A 83 6.21 18.79 -0.84
N MET A 84 5.60 17.86 -1.58
CA MET A 84 4.37 18.08 -2.35
C MET A 84 3.21 17.25 -1.77
N PRO A 85 2.39 17.81 -0.87
CA PRO A 85 1.29 17.08 -0.27
C PRO A 85 0.16 16.82 -1.27
N ASN A 86 -0.46 15.64 -1.18
CA ASN A 86 -1.73 15.35 -1.84
C ASN A 86 -2.86 16.08 -1.09
N LEU A 87 -3.59 16.93 -1.78
CA LEU A 87 -4.73 17.68 -1.21
C LEU A 87 -6.06 16.92 -1.37
N HIS A 88 -6.03 15.83 -2.07
CA HIS A 88 -7.19 14.97 -2.35
C HIS A 88 -6.99 13.60 -1.67
N GLY A 89 -7.96 12.72 -1.82
CA GLY A 89 -7.88 11.40 -1.22
C GLY A 89 -8.79 11.26 0.00
N MET A 90 -8.73 10.10 0.60
CA MET A 90 -9.57 9.77 1.76
C MET A 90 -8.98 10.30 3.06
N ASP A 91 -9.86 10.47 4.05
CA ASP A 91 -9.47 10.78 5.42
C ASP A 91 -8.84 9.55 6.10
N THR A 92 -7.97 9.80 7.07
CA THR A 92 -7.28 8.75 7.83
C THR A 92 -8.03 8.27 9.07
N ASP A 93 -9.09 8.94 9.46
CA ASP A 93 -9.81 8.70 10.74
C ASP A 93 -10.29 7.24 10.87
N ALA A 94 -10.77 6.65 9.77
CA ALA A 94 -11.21 5.26 9.76
C ALA A 94 -10.09 4.26 10.11
N PHE A 95 -8.83 4.64 9.93
CA PHE A 95 -7.65 3.81 10.18
C PHE A 95 -7.00 4.05 11.55
N SER A 96 -7.59 4.86 12.41
CA SER A 96 -7.05 5.23 13.73
C SER A 96 -6.94 4.06 14.72
N ASN A 97 -7.68 2.96 14.50
CA ASN A 97 -7.65 1.75 15.34
C ASN A 97 -6.45 0.83 15.07
N PHE A 98 -5.72 1.03 13.96
CA PHE A 98 -4.53 0.26 13.65
C PHE A 98 -3.29 0.89 14.28
N ASP A 99 -2.39 0.05 14.79
CA ASP A 99 -1.08 0.49 15.27
C ASP A 99 -0.15 0.82 14.09
N LEU A 100 -0.33 0.09 12.95
CA LEU A 100 0.43 0.28 11.73
C LEU A 100 -0.46 0.11 10.49
N VAL A 101 -0.40 1.07 9.58
CA VAL A 101 -1.00 1.00 8.24
C VAL A 101 0.11 1.15 7.21
N VAL A 102 0.28 0.13 6.37
CA VAL A 102 1.31 0.11 5.32
C VAL A 102 0.63 0.24 3.96
N SER A 103 1.01 1.26 3.21
CA SER A 103 0.39 1.57 1.93
C SER A 103 1.41 1.63 0.78
N GLY A 104 1.00 1.11 -0.38
CA GLY A 104 1.53 1.50 -1.67
C GLY A 104 0.94 2.84 -2.14
N HIS A 105 0.88 3.10 -3.43
CA HIS A 105 0.35 4.25 -4.15
C HIS A 105 1.37 5.39 -4.32
N PHE A 106 1.80 6.05 -3.25
CA PHE A 106 2.80 7.12 -3.39
C PHE A 106 4.20 6.54 -3.52
N HIS A 107 4.93 7.03 -4.51
CA HIS A 107 6.28 6.54 -4.84
C HIS A 107 7.34 6.99 -3.84
N HIS A 108 7.11 8.10 -3.16
CA HIS A 108 8.00 8.60 -2.11
C HIS A 108 7.74 7.88 -0.79
N ARG A 109 8.80 7.29 -0.20
CA ARG A 109 8.70 6.65 1.11
C ARG A 109 8.62 7.68 2.22
N HIS A 110 7.55 7.65 2.98
CA HIS A 110 7.37 8.54 4.14
C HIS A 110 6.33 7.96 5.11
N SER A 111 6.37 8.45 6.35
CA SER A 111 5.43 8.06 7.40
C SER A 111 4.89 9.28 8.12
N ARG A 112 3.65 9.17 8.56
CA ARG A 112 3.00 10.17 9.39
C ARG A 112 1.96 9.48 10.28
N GLY A 113 2.05 9.68 11.63
CA GLY A 113 1.23 8.93 12.57
C GLY A 113 1.46 7.43 12.44
N ASN A 114 0.40 6.67 12.37
CA ASN A 114 0.42 5.22 12.19
C ASN A 114 0.47 4.76 10.71
N ILE A 115 0.52 5.68 9.75
CA ILE A 115 0.47 5.35 8.32
C ILE A 115 1.85 5.52 7.69
N THR A 116 2.27 4.51 6.94
CA THR A 116 3.54 4.45 6.23
C THR A 116 3.33 4.11 4.76
N TYR A 117 3.83 4.98 3.88
CA TYR A 117 3.96 4.72 2.45
C TYR A 117 5.31 4.09 2.16
N MET A 118 5.29 2.93 1.51
CA MET A 118 6.49 2.13 1.24
C MET A 118 7.39 2.72 0.16
N GLY A 119 6.81 3.51 -0.73
CA GLY A 119 7.49 3.95 -1.93
C GLY A 119 7.70 2.81 -2.93
N ASN A 120 8.52 3.08 -3.96
CA ASN A 120 8.84 2.11 -5.00
C ASN A 120 10.11 1.32 -4.67
N PRO A 121 10.24 0.07 -5.15
CA PRO A 121 11.46 -0.72 -4.99
C PRO A 121 12.65 -0.22 -5.84
N TYR A 122 12.39 0.54 -6.90
CA TYR A 122 13.37 1.16 -7.81
C TYR A 122 12.80 2.45 -8.42
N GLU A 123 13.65 3.23 -9.08
CA GLU A 123 13.24 4.48 -9.75
C GLU A 123 12.39 4.15 -10.99
N ILE A 124 11.16 4.68 -11.08
CA ILE A 124 10.23 4.48 -12.20
C ILE A 124 10.20 5.73 -13.09
N THR A 125 10.29 6.91 -12.49
CA THR A 125 10.24 8.21 -13.17
C THR A 125 11.40 9.10 -12.76
N TRP A 126 11.65 10.16 -13.52
CA TRP A 126 12.69 11.15 -13.19
C TRP A 126 12.46 11.88 -11.86
N SER A 127 11.23 11.95 -11.38
CA SER A 127 10.92 12.48 -10.05
C SER A 127 11.46 11.61 -8.91
N ASP A 128 11.78 10.35 -9.20
CA ASP A 128 12.34 9.40 -8.25
C ASP A 128 13.87 9.52 -8.10
N TYR A 129 14.50 10.34 -8.95
CA TYR A 129 15.95 10.52 -8.96
C TYR A 129 16.48 10.98 -7.61
N LYS A 130 17.42 10.23 -7.04
CA LYS A 130 18.04 10.45 -5.71
C LYS A 130 17.10 10.25 -4.51
N ASP A 131 15.86 9.85 -4.69
CA ASP A 131 14.99 9.47 -3.59
C ASP A 131 15.27 8.01 -3.19
N PRO A 132 15.42 7.66 -1.89
CA PRO A 132 15.69 6.30 -1.46
C PRO A 132 14.61 5.33 -1.90
N ARG A 133 15.01 4.23 -2.57
CA ARG A 133 14.13 3.17 -3.07
C ARG A 133 14.52 1.85 -2.43
N GLY A 134 13.60 0.90 -2.40
CA GLY A 134 13.86 -0.41 -1.84
C GLY A 134 12.58 -1.11 -1.39
N PHE A 135 12.73 -2.03 -0.47
CA PHE A 135 11.62 -2.76 0.14
C PHE A 135 11.78 -2.75 1.68
N ALA A 136 10.80 -3.29 2.37
CA ALA A 136 10.90 -3.49 3.82
C ALA A 136 10.64 -4.93 4.21
N ILE A 137 11.26 -5.34 5.30
CA ILE A 137 10.95 -6.55 6.03
C ILE A 137 9.98 -6.14 7.15
N TYR A 138 8.85 -6.83 7.25
CA TYR A 138 7.90 -6.63 8.32
C TYR A 138 8.13 -7.65 9.43
N ASP A 139 8.41 -7.14 10.64
CA ASP A 139 8.51 -7.96 11.85
C ASP A 139 7.12 -8.07 12.49
N THR A 140 6.57 -9.29 12.55
CA THR A 140 5.24 -9.55 13.09
C THR A 140 5.18 -9.50 14.62
N VAL A 141 6.31 -9.56 15.31
CA VAL A 141 6.38 -9.49 16.77
C VAL A 141 6.41 -8.03 17.22
N GLU A 142 7.35 -7.27 16.63
CA GLU A 142 7.54 -5.86 16.96
C GLU A 142 6.59 -4.91 16.21
N ARG A 143 5.87 -5.43 15.20
CA ARG A 143 5.04 -4.65 14.24
C ARG A 143 5.81 -3.51 13.61
N ALA A 144 7.03 -3.78 13.21
CA ALA A 144 7.98 -2.81 12.71
C ALA A 144 8.42 -3.11 11.29
N LEU A 145 8.84 -2.07 10.58
CA LEU A 145 9.36 -2.17 9.22
C LEU A 145 10.86 -1.89 9.21
N GLU A 146 11.65 -2.85 8.78
CA GLU A 146 13.07 -2.67 8.49
C GLU A 146 13.24 -2.40 6.99
N TYR A 147 13.76 -1.21 6.64
CA TYR A 147 13.94 -0.82 5.25
C TYR A 147 15.28 -1.28 4.68
N ILE A 148 15.22 -1.97 3.56
CA ILE A 148 16.38 -2.38 2.76
C ILE A 148 16.43 -1.51 1.51
N ASN A 149 17.42 -0.62 1.45
CA ASN A 149 17.56 0.28 0.31
C ASN A 149 18.15 -0.44 -0.91
N ASN A 150 17.57 -0.18 -2.09
CA ASN A 150 18.10 -0.64 -3.35
C ASN A 150 19.37 0.16 -3.69
N PRO A 151 20.54 -0.48 -3.84
CA PRO A 151 21.77 0.21 -4.20
C PRO A 151 21.82 0.62 -5.67
N PHE A 152 20.97 0.05 -6.52
CA PHE A 152 20.98 0.30 -7.96
C PHE A 152 20.12 1.51 -8.31
N ARG A 153 20.60 2.32 -9.25
CA ARG A 153 19.89 3.47 -9.81
C ARG A 153 19.66 3.26 -11.30
N ILE A 154 18.50 3.73 -11.76
CA ILE A 154 18.12 3.70 -13.18
C ILE A 154 18.46 5.03 -13.86
N PHE A 155 18.26 6.16 -13.15
CA PHE A 155 18.47 7.48 -13.71
C PHE A 155 19.84 8.05 -13.33
N HIS A 156 20.59 8.49 -14.35
CA HIS A 156 21.90 9.09 -14.21
C HIS A 156 21.93 10.44 -14.95
N LYS A 157 22.40 11.51 -14.28
CA LYS A 157 22.67 12.79 -14.94
C LYS A 157 24.14 12.83 -15.38
N ILE A 158 24.36 13.11 -16.67
CA ILE A 158 25.67 13.35 -17.26
C ILE A 158 25.81 14.87 -17.39
N TYR A 159 26.91 15.43 -16.89
CA TYR A 159 27.24 16.85 -16.93
C TYR A 159 28.38 17.12 -17.92
#